data_3c2c4a1d7324e5aab9c219fd912d8076
#
_entry.id   3c2c4a1d7324e5aab9c219fd912d8076
#
_cell.length_a   1.000
_cell.length_b   1.000
_cell.length_c   1.000
_cell.angle_alpha   90.00
_cell.angle_beta   90.00
_cell.angle_gamma   90.00
#
_symmetry.space_group_name_H-M   'P 1'
#
loop_
_entity.id
_entity.type
_entity.pdbx_description
1 polymer ?
#
loop_
_entity_poly.entity_id
_entity_poly.type
_entity_poly.pdbx_seq_one_letter_code
_entity_poly.pdbx_strand_id
1 'polypeptide(L)'
;MRHAPLFAAALASLASISCDGSMPITPPAPLVHEFPAVSLDVGEEVLSLCQSWTLDNDEPLFVNAVHMSAGPGWHHSNWTFVPEDTFVGDDGTWRCSEREFSEVAASLRGGGVFFAQSTQATEEHQEFPEGTIYVIPARSRIIGSVHVLNTTGAPLSSSIRFQVDLLARGQVSTVLQPLAIDNRGIDLQPRTTTEVMTECDFDRATSGPLEAEVFYVLPHYHGLADGMRIEVFGGDRDGEVVFETTGGIGNALGGPVDPPLSLAGAQGLRVRCTYTNTSNEAVGWGTNSADEMCTMLAYVTGPNQLGGTAGTIEETVTLENGTIQQRSSCFAVGARGRQP
;
A
#
# COMPACT_ATOMS: atom_id res chain seq x y z
N MET A 1 -87.04 -20.96 31.87
CA MET A 1 -85.95 -20.00 31.75
C MET A 1 -84.71 -20.76 32.08
N ARG A 2 -83.86 -21.09 31.08
CA ARG A 2 -82.63 -21.87 31.26
C ARG A 2 -81.45 -20.97 31.01
N HIS A 3 -80.60 -20.80 32.02
CA HIS A 3 -79.35 -20.07 31.91
C HIS A 3 -78.26 -20.98 31.34
N ALA A 4 -77.61 -20.54 30.26
CA ALA A 4 -76.39 -21.17 29.72
C ALA A 4 -75.15 -20.45 30.27
N PRO A 5 -74.05 -21.15 30.63
CA PRO A 5 -72.81 -20.52 31.05
C PRO A 5 -71.90 -20.23 29.84
N LEU A 6 -71.33 -19.01 29.81
CA LEU A 6 -70.26 -18.61 28.90
C LEU A 6 -68.94 -19.21 29.38
N PHE A 7 -68.30 -19.99 28.50
CA PHE A 7 -66.91 -20.40 28.66
C PHE A 7 -66.01 -19.31 28.03
N ALA A 8 -65.16 -18.68 28.82
CA ALA A 8 -64.11 -17.81 28.37
C ALA A 8 -62.85 -18.66 28.07
N ALA A 9 -62.44 -18.71 26.80
CA ALA A 9 -61.21 -19.33 26.38
C ALA A 9 -60.05 -18.32 26.54
N ALA A 10 -59.10 -18.59 27.44
CA ALA A 10 -57.88 -17.86 27.57
C ALA A 10 -56.85 -18.35 26.51
N LEU A 11 -56.55 -17.51 25.54
CA LEU A 11 -55.42 -17.70 24.63
C LEU A 11 -54.10 -17.40 25.35
N ALA A 12 -53.33 -18.42 25.68
CA ALA A 12 -51.93 -18.24 26.14
C ALA A 12 -51.06 -17.97 24.92
N SER A 13 -50.57 -16.74 24.75
CA SER A 13 -49.54 -16.39 23.76
C SER A 13 -48.19 -16.88 24.26
N LEU A 14 -47.70 -17.96 23.62
CA LEU A 14 -46.30 -18.39 23.76
C LEU A 14 -45.40 -17.40 23.00
N ALA A 15 -44.79 -16.47 23.71
CA ALA A 15 -43.70 -15.68 23.20
C ALA A 15 -42.49 -16.59 23.10
N SER A 16 -42.12 -17.02 21.88
CA SER A 16 -40.85 -17.67 21.60
C SER A 16 -39.72 -16.61 21.76
N ILE A 17 -39.02 -16.65 22.89
CA ILE A 17 -37.75 -15.92 23.08
C ILE A 17 -36.74 -16.67 22.21
N SER A 18 -36.45 -16.13 21.04
CA SER A 18 -35.30 -16.53 20.22
C SER A 18 -34.07 -15.93 20.91
N CYS A 19 -33.41 -16.71 21.76
CA CYS A 19 -32.05 -16.38 22.21
C CYS A 19 -31.12 -16.69 21.05
N ASP A 20 -30.91 -15.73 20.16
CA ASP A 20 -29.79 -15.72 19.26
C ASP A 20 -28.55 -15.31 20.10
N GLY A 21 -27.97 -16.31 20.75
CA GLY A 21 -26.85 -16.15 21.68
C GLY A 21 -25.49 -16.14 20.97
N SER A 22 -25.38 -15.48 19.81
CA SER A 22 -24.08 -15.21 19.25
C SER A 22 -23.35 -14.21 20.16
N MET A 23 -22.38 -14.70 20.92
CA MET A 23 -21.50 -13.80 21.67
C MET A 23 -20.80 -12.86 20.68
N PRO A 24 -20.68 -11.56 20.98
CA PRO A 24 -19.94 -10.64 20.12
C PRO A 24 -18.51 -11.15 19.96
N ILE A 25 -18.07 -11.29 18.71
CA ILE A 25 -16.69 -11.69 18.41
C ILE A 25 -15.79 -10.49 18.77
N THR A 26 -14.95 -10.67 19.77
CA THR A 26 -13.97 -9.63 20.16
C THR A 26 -12.75 -9.73 19.23
N PRO A 27 -12.33 -8.63 18.59
CA PRO A 27 -11.09 -8.62 17.82
C PRO A 27 -9.88 -8.91 18.71
N PRO A 28 -8.80 -9.48 18.16
CA PRO A 28 -7.54 -9.62 18.87
C PRO A 28 -7.00 -8.26 19.33
N ALA A 29 -6.14 -8.26 20.36
CA ALA A 29 -5.42 -7.04 20.75
C ALA A 29 -4.50 -6.59 19.59
N PRO A 30 -4.32 -5.28 19.38
CA PRO A 30 -3.37 -4.77 18.40
C PRO A 30 -1.94 -5.25 18.69
N LEU A 31 -1.19 -5.55 17.64
CA LEU A 31 0.24 -5.76 17.74
C LEU A 31 0.96 -4.42 17.71
N VAL A 32 1.93 -4.24 18.57
CA VAL A 32 2.74 -3.03 18.64
C VAL A 32 4.21 -3.40 18.59
N HIS A 33 4.95 -2.79 17.68
CA HIS A 33 6.39 -2.97 17.60
C HIS A 33 7.10 -1.65 17.31
N GLU A 34 8.18 -1.39 18.03
CA GLU A 34 9.08 -0.27 17.80
C GLU A 34 10.44 -0.83 17.40
N PHE A 35 10.92 -0.41 16.23
CA PHE A 35 12.22 -0.83 15.72
C PHE A 35 13.36 -0.06 16.40
N PRO A 36 14.57 -0.65 16.46
CA PRO A 36 15.73 0.04 17.02
C PRO A 36 15.96 1.39 16.36
N ALA A 37 16.31 2.39 17.16
CA ALA A 37 16.61 3.72 16.65
C ALA A 37 17.85 3.71 15.74
N VAL A 38 17.80 4.50 14.66
CA VAL A 38 18.91 4.77 13.77
C VAL A 38 19.52 6.11 14.17
N SER A 39 20.84 6.14 14.35
CA SER A 39 21.59 7.36 14.66
C SER A 39 22.21 7.92 13.38
N LEU A 40 22.08 9.22 13.16
CA LEU A 40 22.56 9.93 11.97
C LEU A 40 23.35 11.17 12.38
N ASP A 41 24.53 11.35 11.81
CA ASP A 41 25.27 12.59 11.88
C ASP A 41 24.61 13.69 11.03
N VAL A 42 25.04 14.95 11.22
CA VAL A 42 24.52 16.09 10.44
C VAL A 42 24.79 15.89 8.94
N GLY A 43 23.74 15.93 8.13
CA GLY A 43 23.82 15.72 6.69
C GLY A 43 24.05 14.27 6.26
N GLU A 44 24.00 13.31 7.19
CA GLU A 44 24.14 11.90 6.85
C GLU A 44 22.87 11.38 6.19
N GLU A 45 23.06 10.64 5.08
CA GLU A 45 22.04 9.89 4.37
C GLU A 45 22.43 8.41 4.36
N VAL A 46 21.51 7.55 4.79
CA VAL A 46 21.71 6.10 4.80
C VAL A 46 20.65 5.42 3.94
N LEU A 47 21.12 4.82 2.86
CA LEU A 47 20.31 4.05 1.93
C LEU A 47 20.42 2.55 2.24
N SER A 48 19.40 1.79 1.90
CA SER A 48 19.41 0.32 1.97
C SER A 48 19.78 -0.23 3.35
N LEU A 49 19.30 0.41 4.39
CA LEU A 49 19.30 -0.13 5.74
C LEU A 49 18.06 -1.00 5.90
N CYS A 50 18.24 -2.20 6.44
CA CYS A 50 17.14 -3.10 6.74
C CYS A 50 16.90 -3.21 8.24
N GLN A 51 15.63 -3.30 8.62
CA GLN A 51 15.22 -3.65 9.97
C GLN A 51 14.27 -4.84 9.93
N SER A 52 14.35 -5.75 10.88
CA SER A 52 13.49 -6.93 10.89
C SER A 52 12.90 -7.23 12.26
N TRP A 53 11.71 -7.84 12.22
CA TRP A 53 10.94 -8.32 13.35
C TRP A 53 10.25 -9.63 12.97
N THR A 54 10.58 -10.72 13.67
CA THR A 54 9.94 -12.02 13.48
C THR A 54 8.69 -12.10 14.35
N LEU A 55 7.57 -12.41 13.73
CA LEU A 55 6.29 -12.60 14.41
C LEU A 55 6.24 -13.96 15.09
N ASP A 56 5.66 -14.01 16.29
CA ASP A 56 5.43 -15.25 17.06
C ASP A 56 3.95 -15.63 16.99
N ASN A 57 3.43 -15.77 15.76
CA ASN A 57 2.04 -16.13 15.50
C ASN A 57 1.96 -17.54 14.89
N ASP A 58 1.23 -18.44 15.54
CA ASP A 58 0.98 -19.80 15.02
C ASP A 58 -0.16 -19.84 13.98
N GLU A 59 -1.01 -18.81 13.95
CA GLU A 59 -2.11 -18.66 13.02
C GLU A 59 -1.93 -17.41 12.15
N PRO A 60 -2.52 -17.35 10.93
CA PRO A 60 -2.47 -16.15 10.10
C PRO A 60 -3.07 -14.93 10.81
N LEU A 61 -2.50 -13.76 10.58
CA LEU A 61 -3.03 -12.48 11.05
C LEU A 61 -3.91 -11.85 9.95
N PHE A 62 -5.06 -11.36 10.36
CA PHE A 62 -6.02 -10.66 9.51
C PHE A 62 -5.92 -9.17 9.80
N VAL A 63 -5.09 -8.47 9.01
CA VAL A 63 -4.74 -7.07 9.24
C VAL A 63 -5.78 -6.15 8.64
N ASN A 64 -6.45 -5.35 9.49
CA ASN A 64 -7.43 -4.34 9.07
C ASN A 64 -6.81 -2.95 8.97
N ALA A 65 -5.85 -2.61 9.84
CA ALA A 65 -5.15 -1.35 9.76
C ALA A 65 -3.69 -1.47 10.22
N VAL A 66 -2.84 -0.58 9.68
CA VAL A 66 -1.47 -0.36 10.14
C VAL A 66 -1.26 1.13 10.35
N HIS A 67 -0.91 1.50 11.57
CA HIS A 67 -0.59 2.86 11.97
C HIS A 67 0.92 2.97 12.16
N MET A 68 1.55 3.82 11.37
CA MET A 68 2.98 4.09 11.45
C MET A 68 3.20 5.45 12.12
N SER A 69 4.16 5.48 13.06
CA SER A 69 4.74 6.73 13.56
C SER A 69 6.26 6.65 13.51
N ALA A 70 6.89 7.67 12.97
CA ALA A 70 8.33 7.76 12.83
C ALA A 70 8.87 9.08 13.38
N GLY A 71 10.06 9.05 13.95
CA GLY A 71 10.78 10.25 14.33
C GLY A 71 11.29 11.02 13.10
N PRO A 72 11.91 12.20 13.31
CA PRO A 72 12.48 12.96 12.20
C PRO A 72 13.61 12.18 11.52
N GLY A 73 13.83 12.45 10.23
CA GLY A 73 14.89 11.82 9.44
C GLY A 73 14.48 10.56 8.68
N TRP A 74 13.27 10.05 8.87
CA TRP A 74 12.72 8.99 8.02
C TRP A 74 12.26 9.61 6.71
N HIS A 75 12.97 9.26 5.62
CA HIS A 75 12.66 9.77 4.28
C HIS A 75 11.56 8.94 3.63
N HIS A 76 11.75 7.63 3.57
CA HIS A 76 10.72 6.65 3.23
C HIS A 76 11.12 5.24 3.69
N SER A 77 10.15 4.32 3.71
CA SER A 77 10.40 2.91 4.04
C SER A 77 9.37 1.99 3.40
N ASN A 78 9.85 0.84 2.92
CA ASN A 78 9.03 -0.22 2.35
C ASN A 78 9.14 -1.46 3.22
N TRP A 79 8.01 -1.96 3.69
CA TRP A 79 7.95 -3.07 4.63
C TRP A 79 7.24 -4.26 3.98
N THR A 80 7.91 -5.40 4.03
CA THR A 80 7.41 -6.66 3.52
C THR A 80 7.30 -7.68 4.65
N PHE A 81 6.43 -8.65 4.51
CA PHE A 81 6.46 -9.87 5.30
C PHE A 81 6.93 -11.02 4.42
N VAL A 82 7.72 -11.91 4.99
CA VAL A 82 8.28 -13.10 4.33
C VAL A 82 8.17 -14.31 5.26
N PRO A 83 8.27 -15.56 4.76
CA PRO A 83 8.44 -16.72 5.62
C PRO A 83 9.66 -16.56 6.57
N GLU A 84 9.54 -17.00 7.82
CA GLU A 84 10.58 -16.77 8.86
C GLU A 84 11.95 -17.36 8.52
N ASP A 85 12.00 -18.37 7.66
CA ASP A 85 13.21 -19.03 7.19
C ASP A 85 13.89 -18.35 6.00
N THR A 86 13.36 -17.21 5.54
CA THR A 86 13.96 -16.39 4.49
C THR A 86 14.74 -15.21 5.05
N PHE A 87 15.83 -14.81 4.40
CA PHE A 87 16.73 -13.72 4.85
C PHE A 87 17.17 -13.92 6.31
N VAL A 88 17.64 -15.13 6.63
CA VAL A 88 17.94 -15.62 7.98
C VAL A 88 18.98 -14.76 8.69
N GLY A 89 18.80 -14.57 9.99
CA GLY A 89 19.69 -13.85 10.90
C GLY A 89 18.88 -13.26 12.07
N ASP A 90 19.56 -12.67 13.03
CA ASP A 90 18.91 -12.03 14.20
C ASP A 90 18.04 -10.85 13.76
N ASP A 91 16.95 -10.62 14.50
CA ASP A 91 16.15 -9.42 14.31
C ASP A 91 16.90 -8.15 14.74
N GLY A 92 16.47 -7.00 14.24
CA GLY A 92 17.10 -5.71 14.48
C GLY A 92 17.55 -5.05 13.19
N THR A 93 18.61 -4.26 13.26
CA THR A 93 19.11 -3.41 12.15
C THR A 93 20.33 -4.04 11.49
N TRP A 94 20.32 -4.12 10.16
CA TRP A 94 21.40 -4.71 9.33
C TRP A 94 21.41 -4.08 7.93
N ARG A 95 22.50 -4.21 7.18
CA ARG A 95 22.52 -3.74 5.78
C ARG A 95 21.77 -4.72 4.90
N CYS A 96 20.87 -4.24 4.05
CA CYS A 96 20.04 -5.10 3.19
C CYS A 96 20.88 -6.05 2.31
N SER A 97 22.07 -5.60 1.87
CA SER A 97 23.01 -6.41 1.09
C SER A 97 23.60 -7.60 1.88
N GLU A 98 23.68 -7.55 3.21
CA GLU A 98 24.23 -8.64 4.02
C GLU A 98 23.42 -9.94 3.92
N ARG A 99 22.12 -9.81 3.62
CA ARG A 99 21.20 -10.94 3.46
C ARG A 99 20.57 -10.99 2.06
N GLU A 100 21.14 -10.26 1.10
CA GLU A 100 20.63 -10.19 -0.28
C GLU A 100 19.13 -9.80 -0.35
N PHE A 101 18.70 -8.95 0.59
CA PHE A 101 17.32 -8.51 0.63
C PHE A 101 17.04 -7.46 -0.45
N SER A 102 15.91 -7.63 -1.13
CA SER A 102 15.19 -6.61 -1.89
C SER A 102 13.71 -6.97 -1.90
N GLU A 103 12.83 -6.02 -2.16
CA GLU A 103 11.39 -6.23 -2.23
C GLU A 103 11.02 -7.24 -3.33
N VAL A 104 11.76 -7.23 -4.46
CA VAL A 104 11.62 -8.22 -5.55
C VAL A 104 12.00 -9.61 -5.06
N ALA A 105 13.15 -9.74 -4.37
CA ALA A 105 13.58 -11.03 -3.83
C ALA A 105 12.61 -11.54 -2.75
N ALA A 106 12.03 -10.63 -1.94
CA ALA A 106 11.01 -10.95 -0.94
C ALA A 106 9.74 -11.51 -1.62
N SER A 107 9.25 -10.85 -2.66
CA SER A 107 8.07 -11.30 -3.42
C SER A 107 8.30 -12.68 -4.07
N LEU A 108 9.46 -12.90 -4.67
CA LEU A 108 9.82 -14.19 -5.30
C LEU A 108 9.94 -15.34 -4.27
N ARG A 109 10.25 -15.03 -3.01
CA ARG A 109 10.35 -16.00 -1.91
C ARG A 109 9.07 -16.15 -1.12
N GLY A 110 7.93 -15.78 -1.69
CA GLY A 110 6.62 -15.91 -1.05
C GLY A 110 6.30 -14.79 -0.06
N GLY A 111 6.96 -13.65 -0.15
CA GLY A 111 6.66 -12.45 0.62
C GLY A 111 5.45 -11.69 0.12
N GLY A 112 5.06 -10.66 0.86
CA GLY A 112 4.00 -9.71 0.50
C GLY A 112 4.25 -8.36 1.16
N VAL A 113 3.43 -7.38 0.81
CA VAL A 113 3.52 -6.03 1.39
C VAL A 113 2.92 -6.05 2.79
N PHE A 114 3.66 -5.53 3.76
CA PHE A 114 3.17 -5.23 5.10
C PHE A 114 2.70 -3.77 5.18
N PHE A 115 3.55 -2.84 4.79
CA PHE A 115 3.28 -1.41 4.81
C PHE A 115 4.24 -0.70 3.84
N ALA A 116 3.80 0.38 3.23
CA ALA A 116 4.68 1.30 2.52
C ALA A 116 4.44 2.71 3.06
N GLN A 117 5.51 3.41 3.33
CA GLN A 117 5.45 4.80 3.75
C GLN A 117 5.43 5.71 2.52
N SER A 118 4.54 6.69 2.51
CA SER A 118 4.64 7.82 1.57
C SER A 118 5.94 8.59 1.80
N THR A 119 6.17 9.61 1.02
CA THR A 119 7.42 10.37 1.11
C THR A 119 7.44 11.24 2.37
N GLN A 120 8.40 11.01 3.29
CA GLN A 120 8.70 11.79 4.51
C GLN A 120 7.51 11.99 5.48
N ALA A 121 6.50 11.14 5.43
CA ALA A 121 5.44 11.16 6.41
C ALA A 121 5.96 10.67 7.77
N THR A 122 5.68 11.41 8.85
CA THR A 122 6.01 11.00 10.23
C THR A 122 4.87 10.26 10.91
N GLU A 123 3.65 10.43 10.40
CA GLU A 123 2.44 9.73 10.82
C GLU A 123 1.71 9.29 9.56
N GLU A 124 1.41 8.01 9.43
CA GLU A 124 0.66 7.50 8.30
C GLU A 124 -0.20 6.30 8.71
N HIS A 125 -1.44 6.27 8.19
CA HIS A 125 -2.44 5.28 8.53
C HIS A 125 -2.91 4.58 7.25
N GLN A 126 -2.71 3.27 7.20
CA GLN A 126 -3.28 2.39 6.20
C GLN A 126 -4.45 1.67 6.84
N GLU A 127 -5.66 2.16 6.60
CA GLU A 127 -6.89 1.64 7.18
C GLU A 127 -7.85 1.15 6.09
N PHE A 128 -8.50 0.03 6.34
CA PHE A 128 -9.50 -0.54 5.44
C PHE A 128 -10.90 -0.50 6.08
N PRO A 129 -11.96 -0.53 5.27
CA PRO A 129 -13.33 -0.61 5.78
C PRO A 129 -13.54 -1.81 6.71
N GLU A 130 -14.61 -1.75 7.52
CA GLU A 130 -14.99 -2.84 8.42
C GLU A 130 -15.08 -4.18 7.67
N GLY A 131 -14.55 -5.24 8.28
CA GLY A 131 -14.52 -6.58 7.70
C GLY A 131 -13.49 -6.79 6.59
N THR A 132 -12.74 -5.78 6.21
CA THR A 132 -11.76 -5.82 5.11
C THR A 132 -10.34 -5.95 5.66
N ILE A 133 -9.55 -6.88 5.10
CA ILE A 133 -8.20 -7.22 5.59
C ILE A 133 -7.25 -7.60 4.45
N TYR A 134 -5.96 -7.58 4.76
CA TYR A 134 -5.00 -8.45 4.07
C TYR A 134 -4.44 -9.50 5.04
N VAL A 135 -3.85 -10.57 4.50
CA VAL A 135 -3.39 -11.72 5.30
C VAL A 135 -1.87 -11.72 5.45
N ILE A 136 -1.39 -11.78 6.69
CA ILE A 136 0.01 -12.14 6.99
C ILE A 136 0.02 -13.61 7.45
N PRO A 137 0.77 -14.50 6.79
CA PRO A 137 0.84 -15.91 7.17
C PRO A 137 1.39 -16.11 8.60
N ALA A 138 1.12 -17.28 9.17
CA ALA A 138 1.76 -17.70 10.43
C ALA A 138 3.28 -17.70 10.30
N ARG A 139 3.97 -17.37 11.39
CA ARG A 139 5.45 -17.41 11.48
C ARG A 139 6.13 -16.58 10.39
N SER A 140 5.62 -15.36 10.14
CA SER A 140 6.22 -14.43 9.19
C SER A 140 7.29 -13.56 9.84
N ARG A 141 8.26 -13.14 9.04
CA ARG A 141 9.22 -12.09 9.40
C ARG A 141 8.87 -10.81 8.66
N ILE A 142 8.72 -9.70 9.40
CA ILE A 142 8.59 -8.37 8.82
C ILE A 142 9.99 -7.83 8.56
N ILE A 143 10.23 -7.34 7.35
CA ILE A 143 11.50 -6.70 6.96
C ILE A 143 11.20 -5.38 6.28
N GLY A 144 11.77 -4.30 6.82
CA GLY A 144 11.74 -2.98 6.22
C GLY A 144 13.04 -2.65 5.51
N SER A 145 12.97 -2.17 4.26
CA SER A 145 14.02 -1.43 3.60
C SER A 145 13.79 0.04 3.87
N VAL A 146 14.71 0.69 4.58
CA VAL A 146 14.52 2.04 5.08
C VAL A 146 15.58 2.99 4.51
N HIS A 147 15.13 4.18 4.19
CA HIS A 147 15.95 5.31 3.76
C HIS A 147 15.80 6.43 4.79
N VAL A 148 16.90 6.82 5.38
CA VAL A 148 16.94 7.85 6.43
C VAL A 148 17.92 8.95 6.07
N LEU A 149 17.56 10.20 6.35
CA LEU A 149 18.30 11.39 5.97
C LEU A 149 18.22 12.45 7.07
N ASN A 150 19.36 12.89 7.61
CA ASN A 150 19.40 13.97 8.58
C ASN A 150 19.62 15.33 7.89
N THR A 151 18.56 16.06 7.67
CA THR A 151 18.60 17.45 7.17
C THR A 151 18.66 18.49 8.28
N THR A 152 18.79 18.10 9.54
CA THR A 152 18.86 19.02 10.68
C THR A 152 20.28 19.51 10.94
N GLY A 153 20.41 20.55 11.76
CA GLY A 153 21.72 21.10 12.14
C GLY A 153 22.41 20.38 13.31
N ALA A 154 21.89 19.23 13.78
CA ALA A 154 22.44 18.46 14.89
C ALA A 154 22.32 16.96 14.62
N PRO A 155 23.19 16.11 15.23
CA PRO A 155 23.01 14.67 15.19
C PRO A 155 21.63 14.28 15.72
N LEU A 156 21.01 13.28 15.13
CA LEU A 156 19.71 12.78 15.57
C LEU A 156 19.72 11.26 15.77
N SER A 157 18.79 10.78 16.61
CA SER A 157 18.49 9.37 16.78
C SER A 157 16.98 9.20 16.65
N SER A 158 16.54 8.34 15.75
CA SER A 158 15.14 8.24 15.33
C SER A 158 14.70 6.79 15.16
N SER A 159 13.52 6.45 15.66
CA SER A 159 12.91 5.14 15.53
C SER A 159 11.62 5.22 14.70
N ILE A 160 11.16 4.07 14.24
CA ILE A 160 9.84 3.88 13.64
C ILE A 160 9.06 2.87 14.46
N ARG A 161 7.77 3.12 14.64
CA ARG A 161 6.84 2.28 15.41
C ARG A 161 5.62 1.97 14.56
N PHE A 162 5.17 0.72 14.66
CA PHE A 162 3.92 0.28 14.08
C PHE A 162 2.95 -0.19 15.16
N GLN A 163 1.67 0.13 14.96
CA GLN A 163 0.53 -0.54 15.57
C GLN A 163 -0.26 -1.21 14.46
N VAL A 164 -0.60 -2.48 14.64
CA VAL A 164 -1.31 -3.31 13.67
C VAL A 164 -2.63 -3.74 14.27
N ASP A 165 -3.73 -3.28 13.71
CA ASP A 165 -5.06 -3.64 14.15
C ASP A 165 -5.55 -4.87 13.40
N LEU A 166 -6.10 -5.82 14.14
CA LEU A 166 -6.44 -7.15 13.67
C LEU A 166 -7.94 -7.41 13.80
N LEU A 167 -8.48 -8.19 12.85
CA LEU A 167 -9.82 -8.77 12.97
C LEU A 167 -9.73 -10.25 13.37
N ALA A 168 -10.74 -10.73 14.10
CA ALA A 168 -10.93 -12.16 14.26
C ALA A 168 -11.46 -12.77 12.94
N ARG A 169 -11.14 -14.02 12.64
CA ARG A 169 -11.57 -14.71 11.41
C ARG A 169 -13.08 -14.57 11.12
N GLY A 170 -13.91 -14.62 12.13
CA GLY A 170 -15.36 -14.49 11.98
C GLY A 170 -15.86 -13.07 11.67
N GLN A 171 -14.99 -12.06 11.69
CA GLN A 171 -15.30 -10.69 11.32
C GLN A 171 -14.87 -10.36 9.88
N VAL A 172 -14.12 -11.27 9.22
CA VAL A 172 -13.58 -11.04 7.87
C VAL A 172 -14.66 -11.30 6.82
N SER A 173 -14.91 -10.31 5.99
CA SER A 173 -15.79 -10.36 4.83
C SER A 173 -15.06 -10.20 3.49
N THR A 174 -13.97 -9.44 3.48
CA THR A 174 -13.23 -9.08 2.26
C THR A 174 -11.73 -9.24 2.47
N VAL A 175 -11.05 -9.85 1.49
CA VAL A 175 -9.59 -10.04 1.51
C VAL A 175 -8.97 -9.27 0.36
N LEU A 176 -8.04 -8.41 0.69
CA LEU A 176 -7.31 -7.57 -0.25
C LEU A 176 -5.97 -8.19 -0.65
N GLN A 177 -5.55 -7.86 -1.86
CA GLN A 177 -4.24 -8.17 -2.42
C GLN A 177 -3.52 -6.88 -2.81
N PRO A 178 -2.19 -6.82 -2.71
CA PRO A 178 -1.44 -5.66 -3.16
C PRO A 178 -1.40 -5.59 -4.70
N LEU A 179 -1.47 -4.36 -5.21
CA LEU A 179 -1.22 -3.99 -6.60
C LEU A 179 -0.21 -2.85 -6.58
N ALA A 180 0.92 -3.00 -7.28
CA ALA A 180 1.95 -1.97 -7.35
C ALA A 180 2.28 -1.61 -8.80
N ILE A 181 2.45 -0.32 -9.08
CA ILE A 181 2.93 0.19 -10.38
C ILE A 181 4.13 1.10 -10.12
N ASP A 182 5.24 0.85 -10.84
CA ASP A 182 6.49 1.61 -10.74
C ASP A 182 6.93 2.06 -12.13
N ASN A 183 7.09 3.37 -12.34
CA ASN A 183 7.66 3.89 -13.58
C ASN A 183 9.11 4.36 -13.35
N ARG A 184 10.04 3.67 -14.00
CA ARG A 184 11.48 3.96 -14.00
C ARG A 184 11.94 4.75 -15.22
N GLY A 185 11.05 5.00 -16.19
CA GLY A 185 11.31 5.83 -17.36
C GLY A 185 11.03 7.30 -17.06
N ILE A 186 11.81 7.91 -16.18
CA ILE A 186 11.70 9.33 -15.81
C ILE A 186 12.89 10.09 -16.39
N ASP A 187 12.63 11.17 -17.14
CA ASP A 187 13.63 12.10 -17.65
C ASP A 187 13.12 13.54 -17.58
N LEU A 188 13.37 14.18 -16.43
CA LEU A 188 12.90 15.54 -16.14
C LEU A 188 13.94 16.56 -16.60
N GLN A 189 13.72 17.17 -17.75
CA GLN A 189 14.63 18.19 -18.29
C GLN A 189 14.69 19.43 -17.40
N PRO A 190 15.82 20.17 -17.38
CA PRO A 190 15.96 21.40 -16.60
C PRO A 190 14.89 22.44 -16.93
N ARG A 191 14.37 23.10 -15.90
CA ARG A 191 13.42 24.23 -16.05
C ARG A 191 12.13 23.87 -16.80
N THR A 192 11.66 22.62 -16.69
CA THR A 192 10.43 22.15 -17.32
C THR A 192 9.43 21.60 -16.33
N THR A 193 8.16 21.63 -16.71
CA THR A 193 7.12 20.81 -16.09
C THR A 193 6.93 19.57 -16.93
N THR A 194 6.95 18.38 -16.31
CA THR A 194 6.84 17.09 -16.99
C THR A 194 5.75 16.25 -16.35
N GLU A 195 4.86 15.67 -17.17
CA GLU A 195 3.94 14.61 -16.76
C GLU A 195 4.49 13.26 -17.21
N VAL A 196 4.77 12.37 -16.28
CA VAL A 196 5.16 10.99 -16.52
C VAL A 196 3.92 10.11 -16.43
N MET A 197 3.55 9.43 -17.50
CA MET A 197 2.34 8.63 -17.61
C MET A 197 2.68 7.16 -17.89
N THR A 198 2.07 6.27 -17.14
CA THR A 198 2.22 4.81 -17.26
C THR A 198 0.87 4.16 -17.44
N GLU A 199 0.72 3.29 -18.44
CA GLU A 199 -0.48 2.49 -18.68
C GLU A 199 -0.15 1.01 -18.46
N CYS A 200 -0.83 0.38 -17.49
CA CYS A 200 -0.67 -1.02 -17.14
C CYS A 200 -1.89 -1.83 -17.51
N ASP A 201 -1.73 -2.73 -18.49
CA ASP A 201 -2.75 -3.67 -18.96
C ASP A 201 -2.65 -4.97 -18.10
N PHE A 202 -3.55 -5.13 -17.15
CA PHE A 202 -3.60 -6.29 -16.27
C PHE A 202 -4.46 -7.43 -16.82
N ASP A 203 -5.34 -7.22 -17.79
CA ASP A 203 -6.09 -8.28 -18.44
C ASP A 203 -5.17 -9.36 -19.01
N ARG A 204 -4.04 -8.94 -19.58
CA ARG A 204 -3.00 -9.85 -20.09
C ARG A 204 -2.28 -10.60 -18.97
N ALA A 205 -2.06 -9.96 -17.83
CA ALA A 205 -1.36 -10.54 -16.69
C ALA A 205 -2.22 -11.57 -15.93
N THR A 206 -3.55 -11.38 -15.92
CA THR A 206 -4.50 -12.25 -15.21
C THR A 206 -5.05 -13.39 -16.06
N SER A 207 -4.77 -13.41 -17.37
CA SER A 207 -5.32 -14.36 -18.34
C SER A 207 -6.87 -14.34 -18.42
N GLY A 208 -7.46 -13.19 -18.16
CA GLY A 208 -8.91 -12.96 -18.20
C GLY A 208 -9.29 -11.55 -17.75
N PRO A 209 -10.57 -11.21 -17.79
CA PRO A 209 -11.04 -9.89 -17.39
C PRO A 209 -10.57 -9.51 -15.98
N LEU A 210 -10.16 -8.27 -15.81
CA LEU A 210 -9.78 -7.73 -14.50
C LEU A 210 -11.05 -7.53 -13.65
N GLU A 211 -11.25 -8.45 -12.71
CA GLU A 211 -12.35 -8.37 -11.74
C GLU A 211 -11.77 -8.00 -10.36
N ALA A 212 -11.59 -6.72 -10.13
CA ALA A 212 -11.04 -6.18 -8.90
C ALA A 212 -11.75 -4.89 -8.50
N GLU A 213 -11.73 -4.58 -7.21
CA GLU A 213 -12.16 -3.29 -6.67
C GLU A 213 -11.00 -2.68 -5.89
N VAL A 214 -10.75 -1.41 -6.10
CA VAL A 214 -9.68 -0.66 -5.42
C VAL A 214 -10.24 -0.09 -4.12
N PHE A 215 -9.58 -0.41 -3.00
CA PHE A 215 -9.98 0.00 -1.65
C PHE A 215 -9.07 1.07 -1.04
N TYR A 216 -7.81 1.07 -1.43
CA TYR A 216 -6.81 1.97 -0.87
C TYR A 216 -5.72 2.24 -1.90
N VAL A 217 -5.19 3.46 -1.92
CA VAL A 217 -4.06 3.85 -2.76
C VAL A 217 -3.03 4.62 -1.94
N LEU A 218 -1.76 4.32 -2.16
CA LEU A 218 -0.62 5.04 -1.62
C LEU A 218 0.25 5.54 -2.77
N PRO A 219 0.41 6.86 -2.93
CA PRO A 219 1.35 7.47 -3.86
C PRO A 219 2.75 7.53 -3.26
N HIS A 220 3.78 7.39 -4.10
CA HIS A 220 5.16 7.61 -3.70
C HIS A 220 5.94 8.32 -4.81
N TYR A 221 6.52 9.46 -4.47
CA TYR A 221 7.39 10.29 -5.31
C TYR A 221 8.33 11.13 -4.46
N HIS A 222 9.30 11.83 -5.08
CA HIS A 222 10.26 12.67 -4.37
C HIS A 222 10.00 14.17 -4.56
N GLY A 223 11.03 14.98 -4.36
CA GLY A 223 10.92 16.41 -4.09
C GLY A 223 10.49 17.33 -5.21
N LEU A 224 10.54 16.89 -6.47
CA LEU A 224 10.11 17.70 -7.63
C LEU A 224 8.65 17.45 -8.01
N ALA A 225 7.99 16.46 -7.39
CA ALA A 225 6.62 16.11 -7.75
C ALA A 225 5.61 17.12 -7.20
N ASP A 226 4.65 17.49 -8.03
CA ASP A 226 3.51 18.33 -7.70
C ASP A 226 2.28 17.49 -7.32
N GLY A 227 2.23 16.21 -7.72
CA GLY A 227 1.15 15.31 -7.42
C GLY A 227 1.11 14.04 -8.26
N MET A 228 0.17 13.16 -7.91
CA MET A 228 -0.12 11.91 -8.61
C MET A 228 -1.62 11.77 -8.87
N ARG A 229 -1.96 11.27 -10.06
CA ARG A 229 -3.32 10.95 -10.46
C ARG A 229 -3.38 9.52 -10.99
N ILE A 230 -4.33 8.75 -10.51
CA ILE A 230 -4.55 7.36 -10.90
C ILE A 230 -5.92 7.26 -11.54
N GLU A 231 -5.99 6.68 -12.72
CA GLU A 231 -7.19 6.58 -13.53
C GLU A 231 -7.43 5.14 -13.96
N VAL A 232 -8.67 4.83 -14.24
CA VAL A 232 -9.06 3.61 -14.97
C VAL A 232 -8.41 3.67 -16.35
N PHE A 233 -7.80 2.58 -16.81
CA PHE A 233 -7.25 2.42 -18.15
C PHE A 233 -8.07 1.44 -18.96
N GLY A 234 -8.55 1.89 -20.12
CA GLY A 234 -9.31 1.10 -21.06
C GLY A 234 -10.77 0.87 -20.67
N GLY A 235 -11.55 0.35 -21.63
CA GLY A 235 -12.98 0.12 -21.47
C GLY A 235 -13.82 1.39 -21.51
N ASP A 236 -15.10 1.27 -21.15
CA ASP A 236 -16.07 2.38 -21.22
C ASP A 236 -15.81 3.48 -20.17
N ARG A 237 -15.00 3.19 -19.14
CA ARG A 237 -14.66 4.09 -18.05
C ARG A 237 -13.24 4.63 -18.13
N ASP A 238 -12.60 4.54 -19.31
CA ASP A 238 -11.24 5.07 -19.50
C ASP A 238 -11.12 6.53 -19.07
N GLY A 239 -10.13 6.83 -18.22
CA GLY A 239 -9.90 8.15 -17.64
C GLY A 239 -10.72 8.49 -16.40
N GLU A 240 -11.58 7.58 -15.89
CA GLU A 240 -12.24 7.80 -14.61
C GLU A 240 -11.22 7.78 -13.47
N VAL A 241 -11.30 8.80 -12.59
CA VAL A 241 -10.34 8.98 -11.51
C VAL A 241 -10.59 7.98 -10.40
N VAL A 242 -9.57 7.19 -10.08
CA VAL A 242 -9.54 6.28 -8.93
C VAL A 242 -9.07 7.00 -7.68
N PHE A 243 -7.99 7.78 -7.82
CA PHE A 243 -7.36 8.50 -6.73
C PHE A 243 -6.56 9.69 -7.28
N GLU A 244 -6.54 10.78 -6.56
CA GLU A 244 -5.73 11.95 -6.91
C GLU A 244 -5.21 12.62 -5.64
N THR A 245 -3.93 12.97 -5.67
CA THR A 245 -3.30 13.77 -4.62
C THR A 245 -2.45 14.86 -5.23
N THR A 246 -2.39 15.99 -4.56
CA THR A 246 -1.53 17.11 -4.90
C THR A 246 -0.74 17.53 -3.66
N GLY A 247 0.46 18.00 -3.85
CA GLY A 247 1.33 18.46 -2.77
C GLY A 247 2.69 17.78 -2.81
N GLY A 248 3.65 18.46 -2.18
CA GLY A 248 5.01 17.98 -2.09
C GLY A 248 5.21 16.93 -0.98
N ILE A 249 6.46 16.63 -0.76
CA ILE A 249 6.96 15.69 0.25
C ILE A 249 6.29 15.90 1.61
N GLY A 250 5.88 14.80 2.25
CA GLY A 250 5.27 14.79 3.59
C GLY A 250 3.78 15.16 3.63
N ASN A 251 3.19 15.59 2.51
CA ASN A 251 1.78 15.96 2.43
C ASN A 251 0.93 15.02 1.55
N ALA A 252 1.57 14.31 0.62
CA ALA A 252 0.90 13.37 -0.26
C ALA A 252 0.79 12.00 0.43
N LEU A 253 -0.21 11.83 1.26
CA LEU A 253 -0.46 10.59 1.98
C LEU A 253 -1.33 9.64 1.17
N GLY A 254 -1.23 8.34 1.47
CA GLY A 254 -2.18 7.35 1.01
C GLY A 254 -3.56 7.56 1.63
N GLY A 255 -4.58 6.98 1.00
CA GLY A 255 -5.94 7.08 1.49
C GLY A 255 -6.88 6.02 0.94
N PRO A 256 -8.06 5.86 1.59
CA PRO A 256 -9.10 4.97 1.11
C PRO A 256 -9.72 5.49 -0.18
N VAL A 257 -10.18 4.56 -1.00
CA VAL A 257 -11.09 4.81 -2.12
C VAL A 257 -12.49 4.46 -1.62
N ASP A 258 -13.29 5.48 -1.33
CA ASP A 258 -14.63 5.31 -0.71
C ASP A 258 -15.71 6.04 -1.55
N PRO A 259 -16.70 5.31 -2.11
CA PRO A 259 -16.81 3.85 -2.10
C PRO A 259 -15.70 3.18 -2.93
N PRO A 260 -15.37 1.89 -2.65
CA PRO A 260 -14.40 1.15 -3.47
C PRO A 260 -14.74 1.19 -4.95
N LEU A 261 -13.73 1.39 -5.81
CA LEU A 261 -13.93 1.56 -7.24
C LEU A 261 -13.68 0.25 -7.98
N SER A 262 -14.71 -0.25 -8.68
CA SER A 262 -14.60 -1.46 -9.49
C SER A 262 -13.79 -1.22 -10.75
N LEU A 263 -12.89 -2.15 -11.07
CA LEU A 263 -12.12 -2.19 -12.32
C LEU A 263 -12.75 -3.13 -13.37
N ALA A 264 -13.95 -3.66 -13.10
CA ALA A 264 -14.64 -4.54 -14.04
C ALA A 264 -14.86 -3.83 -15.39
N GLY A 265 -14.44 -4.49 -16.48
CA GLY A 265 -14.51 -3.95 -17.83
C GLY A 265 -13.38 -2.99 -18.20
N ALA A 266 -12.47 -2.66 -17.29
CA ALA A 266 -11.24 -1.95 -17.56
C ALA A 266 -10.13 -2.93 -18.00
N GLN A 267 -9.11 -2.43 -18.69
CA GLN A 267 -7.89 -3.18 -18.98
C GLN A 267 -6.90 -3.12 -17.78
N GLY A 268 -6.95 -2.02 -17.03
CA GLY A 268 -6.07 -1.82 -15.90
C GLY A 268 -6.10 -0.42 -15.31
N LEU A 269 -4.94 0.09 -14.97
CA LEU A 269 -4.77 1.42 -14.39
C LEU A 269 -3.76 2.26 -15.18
N ARG A 270 -4.03 3.57 -15.22
CA ARG A 270 -3.11 4.61 -15.69
C ARG A 270 -2.66 5.44 -14.51
N VAL A 271 -1.34 5.58 -14.36
CA VAL A 271 -0.70 6.41 -13.33
C VAL A 271 -0.04 7.61 -13.99
N ARG A 272 -0.28 8.80 -13.45
CA ARG A 272 0.33 10.06 -13.88
C ARG A 272 1.00 10.71 -12.69
N CYS A 273 2.30 11.01 -12.83
CA CYS A 273 3.03 11.85 -11.87
C CYS A 273 3.41 13.15 -12.56
N THR A 274 3.13 14.29 -11.92
CA THR A 274 3.48 15.61 -12.44
C THR A 274 4.65 16.17 -11.64
N TYR A 275 5.65 16.71 -12.35
CA TYR A 275 6.88 17.24 -11.76
C TYR A 275 7.17 18.63 -12.30
N THR A 276 7.74 19.47 -11.43
CA THR A 276 8.32 20.75 -11.84
C THR A 276 9.81 20.78 -11.50
N ASN A 277 10.67 20.52 -12.48
CA ASN A 277 12.10 20.60 -12.30
C ASN A 277 12.58 22.06 -12.37
N THR A 278 12.79 22.66 -11.21
CA THR A 278 13.29 24.06 -11.09
C THR A 278 14.81 24.15 -11.10
N SER A 279 15.53 23.03 -11.20
CA SER A 279 17.00 23.00 -11.23
C SER A 279 17.55 23.29 -12.63
N ASN A 280 18.89 23.37 -12.76
CA ASN A 280 19.59 23.51 -14.03
C ASN A 280 20.08 22.17 -14.58
N GLU A 281 19.75 21.06 -13.92
CA GLU A 281 20.21 19.72 -14.29
C GLU A 281 19.00 18.82 -14.57
N ALA A 282 19.19 17.82 -15.44
CA ALA A 282 18.18 16.81 -15.67
C ALA A 282 18.13 15.85 -14.48
N VAL A 283 16.91 15.40 -14.11
CA VAL A 283 16.68 14.45 -13.03
C VAL A 283 16.00 13.21 -13.58
N GLY A 284 16.53 12.04 -13.26
CA GLY A 284 16.00 10.75 -13.67
C GLY A 284 15.40 9.96 -12.52
N TRP A 285 15.03 8.71 -12.82
CA TRP A 285 14.59 7.76 -11.81
C TRP A 285 15.76 7.31 -10.92
N GLY A 286 15.51 7.21 -9.63
CA GLY A 286 16.44 6.63 -8.67
C GLY A 286 15.92 6.64 -7.24
N THR A 287 16.67 6.01 -6.35
CA THR A 287 16.32 5.83 -4.95
C THR A 287 16.96 6.85 -4.01
N ASN A 288 17.86 7.72 -4.53
CA ASN A 288 18.45 8.79 -3.73
C ASN A 288 17.46 9.95 -3.60
N SER A 289 17.63 10.76 -2.57
CA SER A 289 16.78 11.94 -2.33
C SER A 289 16.82 12.99 -3.45
N ALA A 290 17.89 12.99 -4.27
CA ALA A 290 18.06 13.88 -5.42
C ALA A 290 17.47 13.36 -6.73
N ASP A 291 17.11 12.07 -6.78
CA ASP A 291 16.45 11.42 -7.90
C ASP A 291 14.93 11.54 -7.76
N GLU A 292 14.16 11.02 -8.73
CA GLU A 292 12.70 11.00 -8.68
C GLU A 292 12.13 9.59 -8.82
N MET A 293 10.92 9.40 -8.27
CA MET A 293 10.13 8.19 -8.39
C MET A 293 8.70 8.50 -8.82
N CYS A 294 8.06 7.55 -9.51
CA CYS A 294 6.63 7.55 -9.80
C CYS A 294 6.11 6.15 -9.51
N THR A 295 5.77 5.92 -8.26
CA THR A 295 5.38 4.60 -7.76
C THR A 295 4.06 4.70 -7.01
N MET A 296 3.14 3.79 -7.26
CA MET A 296 1.92 3.64 -6.49
C MET A 296 1.78 2.22 -5.95
N LEU A 297 1.24 2.10 -4.74
CA LEU A 297 0.72 0.88 -4.17
C LEU A 297 -0.79 1.02 -4.02
N ALA A 298 -1.55 -0.02 -4.35
CA ALA A 298 -2.96 -0.12 -4.05
C ALA A 298 -3.28 -1.44 -3.36
N TYR A 299 -4.41 -1.47 -2.67
CA TYR A 299 -5.00 -2.70 -2.17
C TYR A 299 -6.31 -2.94 -2.88
N VAL A 300 -6.42 -4.11 -3.49
CA VAL A 300 -7.53 -4.48 -4.36
C VAL A 300 -8.12 -5.83 -3.97
N THR A 301 -9.41 -6.05 -4.28
CA THR A 301 -9.98 -7.39 -4.23
C THR A 301 -9.48 -8.23 -5.40
N GLY A 302 -9.72 -9.55 -5.32
CA GLY A 302 -9.42 -10.47 -6.41
C GLY A 302 -8.47 -11.59 -6.01
N PRO A 303 -8.27 -12.56 -6.91
CA PRO A 303 -7.48 -13.76 -6.62
C PRO A 303 -5.97 -13.55 -6.78
N ASN A 304 -5.52 -12.41 -7.32
CA ASN A 304 -4.13 -12.18 -7.70
C ASN A 304 -3.54 -10.96 -6.99
N GLN A 305 -2.26 -11.07 -6.63
CA GLN A 305 -1.39 -9.92 -6.44
C GLN A 305 -0.97 -9.42 -7.82
N LEU A 306 -1.01 -8.11 -8.05
CA LEU A 306 -0.71 -7.52 -9.33
C LEU A 306 0.50 -6.59 -9.22
N GLY A 307 1.32 -6.58 -10.27
CA GLY A 307 2.47 -5.69 -10.36
C GLY A 307 2.68 -5.20 -11.78
N GLY A 308 3.16 -3.97 -11.92
CA GLY A 308 3.50 -3.36 -13.20
C GLY A 308 4.77 -2.52 -13.09
N THR A 309 5.65 -2.64 -14.08
CA THR A 309 6.86 -1.82 -14.17
C THR A 309 7.02 -1.28 -15.58
N ALA A 310 7.20 0.04 -15.70
CA ALA A 310 7.63 0.70 -16.93
C ALA A 310 9.08 1.17 -16.77
N GLY A 311 9.88 1.05 -17.82
CA GLY A 311 11.30 1.42 -17.78
C GLY A 311 11.78 2.19 -19.00
N THR A 312 10.90 2.35 -20.01
CA THR A 312 11.25 2.99 -21.29
C THR A 312 10.20 4.03 -21.62
N ILE A 313 10.65 5.25 -21.90
CA ILE A 313 9.79 6.29 -22.47
C ILE A 313 9.57 5.93 -23.94
N GLU A 314 8.32 5.65 -24.32
CA GLU A 314 7.93 5.25 -25.67
C GLU A 314 7.58 6.46 -26.54
N GLU A 315 7.00 7.49 -25.91
CA GLU A 315 6.56 8.70 -26.57
C GLU A 315 6.83 9.92 -25.69
N THR A 316 7.26 11.02 -26.30
CA THR A 316 7.37 12.32 -25.64
C THR A 316 6.67 13.37 -26.49
N VAL A 317 5.71 14.08 -25.91
CA VAL A 317 4.98 15.16 -26.57
C VAL A 317 4.99 16.42 -25.71
N THR A 318 4.94 17.58 -26.35
CA THR A 318 4.73 18.85 -25.64
C THR A 318 3.25 19.24 -25.77
N LEU A 319 2.57 19.35 -24.65
CA LEU A 319 1.17 19.77 -24.60
C LEU A 319 1.01 21.27 -24.88
N GLU A 320 -0.19 21.72 -25.19
CA GLU A 320 -0.49 23.14 -25.53
C GLU A 320 -0.09 24.12 -24.41
N ASN A 321 -0.13 23.68 -23.15
CA ASN A 321 0.28 24.47 -21.98
C ASN A 321 1.79 24.48 -21.73
N GLY A 322 2.58 23.82 -22.58
CA GLY A 322 4.03 23.71 -22.48
C GLY A 322 4.53 22.55 -21.60
N THR A 323 3.65 21.77 -20.97
CA THR A 323 4.03 20.57 -20.22
C THR A 323 4.58 19.50 -21.15
N ILE A 324 5.69 18.89 -20.80
CA ILE A 324 6.24 17.72 -21.50
C ILE A 324 5.52 16.48 -20.95
N GLN A 325 4.85 15.71 -21.80
CA GLN A 325 4.26 14.43 -21.43
C GLN A 325 5.13 13.29 -21.93
N GLN A 326 5.55 12.41 -21.02
CA GLN A 326 6.29 11.17 -21.27
C GLN A 326 5.36 9.98 -21.05
N ARG A 327 5.22 9.12 -22.03
CA ARG A 327 4.33 7.96 -22.00
C ARG A 327 5.13 6.66 -22.02
N SER A 328 4.70 5.72 -21.21
CA SER A 328 5.28 4.39 -21.10
C SER A 328 4.19 3.35 -20.92
N SER A 329 4.32 2.22 -21.60
CA SER A 329 3.54 1.02 -21.28
C SER A 329 4.26 0.21 -20.23
N CYS A 330 3.52 -0.43 -19.31
CA CYS A 330 4.16 -1.25 -18.33
C CYS A 330 4.18 -2.74 -18.69
N PHE A 331 5.21 -3.44 -18.25
CA PHE A 331 5.23 -4.89 -18.16
C PHE A 331 4.44 -5.30 -16.92
N ALA A 332 3.24 -5.85 -17.13
CA ALA A 332 2.34 -6.27 -16.07
C ALA A 332 2.49 -7.76 -15.74
N VAL A 333 2.43 -8.09 -14.46
CA VAL A 333 2.50 -9.47 -13.94
C VAL A 333 1.40 -9.70 -12.91
N GLY A 334 0.95 -10.95 -12.83
CA GLY A 334 0.02 -11.39 -11.80
C GLY A 334 0.54 -12.67 -11.12
N ALA A 335 0.43 -12.74 -9.81
CA ALA A 335 0.71 -13.92 -9.02
C ALA A 335 -0.51 -14.24 -8.13
N ARG A 336 -0.73 -15.53 -7.85
CA ARG A 336 -1.85 -15.93 -7.00
C ARG A 336 -1.75 -15.25 -5.63
N GLY A 337 -2.81 -14.55 -5.27
CA GLY A 337 -2.94 -13.88 -3.98
C GLY A 337 -3.17 -14.83 -2.82
N ARG A 338 -3.06 -14.33 -1.60
CA ARG A 338 -3.29 -15.10 -0.38
C ARG A 338 -4.76 -15.08 -0.02
N GLN A 339 -5.23 -16.22 0.47
CA GLN A 339 -6.58 -16.39 1.01
C GLN A 339 -6.48 -16.78 2.49
N PRO A 340 -7.52 -16.51 3.31
CA PRO A 340 -7.56 -16.82 4.74
C PRO A 340 -7.40 -18.31 5.06
#